data_4e8c0503a749bbd5aa8d642922470cc4
#
_entry.id   4e8c0503a749bbd5aa8d642922470cc4
#
_cell.length_a   1.000
_cell.length_b   1.000
_cell.length_c   1.000
_cell.angle_alpha   90.00
_cell.angle_beta   90.00
_cell.angle_gamma   90.00
#
_symmetry.space_group_name_H-M   'P 1'
#
loop_
_entity.id
_entity.type
_entity.pdbx_description
1 polymer ?
#
loop_
_entity_poly.entity_id
_entity_poly.type
_entity_poly.pdbx_seq_one_letter_code
_entity_poly.pdbx_strand_id
1 'polypeptide(L)'
;VTGPTALEEDVVGSEIRYEPDSLVVEAYLSREICETSDNKLQAGIPVDVWAIPVIRHGEVIGVVERHTNRMGVRAPGAMEDAYLRIADTLSNMLWHGDFPIDPPGDLTLSPHVGDGLILASADGEMTYASPNAVSVYRRLGLVGDLIGENLCRLTVDGLGAEVQPVEPTRMRFNGRRAGEYEAENGAGSMRLRVLPLSEDGERIAIMALCRDITDLRYRDRELMTKNAMIRETHHRVKNNLQTVAALLRLQSRRATSQEARDDLDDAMSRVQSIAIVHEILSRSFDEAAEFDEIADKILQMVGDVAASSGVVRATREGSFGLVPAKAATSLSLIMTELCQNAIEHGLDAGAGAVRVVPQRREDGGLVLDVVDQGVGLADDFRLFQTDSLGTSIVAALVADMHGEFTLFNNADGVGATSRVVIPAETLAVPGSGA
;
A
#
# COMPACT_ATOMS: atom_id res chain seq x y z
N VAL A 1 -6.21 -10.12 -25.76
CA VAL A 1 -5.81 -10.37 -27.16
C VAL A 1 -4.48 -11.09 -27.14
N THR A 2 -4.40 -12.32 -27.62
CA THR A 2 -3.20 -13.16 -27.58
C THR A 2 -2.93 -13.76 -28.96
N GLY A 3 -1.69 -13.64 -29.43
CA GLY A 3 -1.21 -14.24 -30.65
C GLY A 3 -0.75 -13.22 -31.71
N PRO A 4 -0.20 -13.70 -32.85
CA PRO A 4 0.35 -12.84 -33.89
C PRO A 4 -0.69 -12.00 -34.65
N THR A 5 -1.96 -12.17 -34.33
CA THR A 5 -3.10 -11.38 -34.83
C THR A 5 -3.63 -10.37 -33.80
N ALA A 6 -2.99 -10.24 -32.65
CA ALA A 6 -3.31 -9.25 -31.64
C ALA A 6 -3.14 -7.83 -32.20
N LEU A 7 -4.00 -6.91 -31.76
CA LEU A 7 -3.82 -5.49 -32.02
C LEU A 7 -2.45 -5.05 -31.50
N GLU A 8 -1.73 -4.24 -32.27
CA GLU A 8 -0.40 -3.77 -31.89
C GLU A 8 -0.44 -2.84 -30.66
N GLU A 9 -1.61 -2.24 -30.37
CA GLU A 9 -1.81 -1.31 -29.24
C GLU A 9 -2.99 -1.76 -28.39
N ASP A 10 -2.92 -1.45 -27.10
CA ASP A 10 -4.03 -1.62 -26.17
C ASP A 10 -5.09 -0.55 -26.46
N VAL A 11 -6.26 -1.00 -26.88
CA VAL A 11 -7.40 -0.14 -27.23
C VAL A 11 -8.40 0.03 -26.06
N VAL A 12 -8.08 -0.53 -24.89
CA VAL A 12 -8.97 -0.42 -23.72
C VAL A 12 -9.13 1.04 -23.33
N GLY A 13 -10.41 1.50 -23.29
CA GLY A 13 -10.76 2.89 -22.96
C GLY A 13 -10.64 3.87 -24.14
N SER A 14 -10.24 3.43 -25.33
CA SER A 14 -10.21 4.29 -26.52
C SER A 14 -11.61 4.42 -27.15
N GLU A 15 -11.89 5.60 -27.73
CA GLU A 15 -13.09 5.80 -28.57
C GLU A 15 -12.85 5.23 -29.97
N ILE A 16 -13.67 4.24 -30.37
CA ILE A 16 -13.66 3.67 -31.72
C ILE A 16 -14.94 4.12 -32.44
N ARG A 17 -14.78 4.74 -33.61
CA ARG A 17 -15.91 5.10 -34.47
C ARG A 17 -16.14 3.99 -35.49
N TYR A 18 -17.33 3.42 -35.46
CA TYR A 18 -17.74 2.42 -36.44
C TYR A 18 -18.52 3.06 -37.59
N GLU A 19 -18.32 2.56 -38.81
CA GLU A 19 -19.14 2.94 -39.95
C GLU A 19 -20.55 2.30 -39.82
N PRO A 20 -21.60 2.97 -40.35
CA PRO A 20 -22.98 2.49 -40.20
C PRO A 20 -23.26 1.09 -40.77
N ASP A 21 -22.44 0.65 -41.72
CA ASP A 21 -22.51 -0.65 -42.38
C ASP A 21 -21.49 -1.67 -41.81
N SER A 22 -20.86 -1.35 -40.68
CA SER A 22 -19.95 -2.28 -40.01
C SER A 22 -20.72 -3.44 -39.36
N LEU A 23 -20.09 -4.62 -39.33
CA LEU A 23 -20.64 -5.83 -38.72
C LEU A 23 -21.03 -5.62 -37.24
N VAL A 24 -20.27 -4.78 -36.55
CA VAL A 24 -20.52 -4.39 -35.12
C VAL A 24 -21.84 -3.64 -34.98
N VAL A 25 -22.09 -2.68 -35.87
CA VAL A 25 -23.33 -1.89 -35.87
C VAL A 25 -24.53 -2.78 -36.25
N GLU A 26 -24.34 -3.67 -37.23
CA GLU A 26 -25.37 -4.63 -37.62
C GLU A 26 -25.75 -5.54 -36.45
N ALA A 27 -24.79 -6.16 -35.76
CA ALA A 27 -25.02 -7.01 -34.60
C ALA A 27 -25.66 -6.24 -33.44
N TYR A 28 -25.28 -4.99 -33.23
CA TYR A 28 -25.84 -4.13 -32.17
C TYR A 28 -27.32 -3.83 -32.43
N LEU A 29 -27.69 -3.53 -33.69
CA LEU A 29 -29.07 -3.16 -34.09
C LEU A 29 -29.96 -4.37 -34.26
N SER A 30 -29.48 -5.45 -34.88
CA SER A 30 -30.27 -6.69 -35.09
C SER A 30 -30.46 -7.49 -33.81
N ARG A 31 -29.56 -7.36 -32.85
CA ARG A 31 -29.46 -8.21 -31.65
C ARG A 31 -29.17 -9.68 -31.96
N GLU A 32 -28.62 -9.93 -33.14
CA GLU A 32 -28.22 -11.26 -33.59
C GLU A 32 -26.72 -11.34 -33.82
N ILE A 33 -26.19 -12.57 -33.77
CA ILE A 33 -24.77 -12.79 -34.11
C ILE A 33 -24.61 -12.60 -35.60
N CYS A 34 -23.75 -11.67 -35.99
CA CYS A 34 -23.40 -11.42 -37.39
C CYS A 34 -22.02 -11.98 -37.71
N GLU A 35 -21.83 -12.55 -38.90
CA GLU A 35 -20.57 -13.11 -39.34
C GLU A 35 -20.18 -12.67 -40.74
N THR A 36 -18.88 -12.56 -41.00
CA THR A 36 -18.34 -12.33 -42.33
C THR A 36 -17.01 -13.09 -42.52
N SER A 37 -16.87 -13.65 -43.72
CA SER A 37 -15.66 -14.36 -44.12
C SER A 37 -14.78 -13.56 -45.10
N ASP A 38 -15.18 -12.35 -45.42
CA ASP A 38 -14.49 -11.54 -46.46
C ASP A 38 -13.47 -10.55 -45.85
N ASN A 39 -13.27 -10.58 -44.56
CA ASN A 39 -12.33 -9.69 -43.88
C ASN A 39 -10.88 -10.19 -43.94
N LYS A 40 -9.96 -9.21 -43.97
CA LYS A 40 -8.52 -9.45 -43.90
C LYS A 40 -7.97 -8.57 -42.76
N LEU A 41 -7.13 -9.17 -41.91
CA LEU A 41 -6.32 -8.39 -40.98
C LEU A 41 -5.32 -7.50 -41.72
N GLN A 42 -4.74 -6.51 -41.02
CA GLN A 42 -3.77 -5.56 -41.62
C GLN A 42 -2.62 -6.22 -42.37
N ALA A 43 -2.25 -7.46 -42.05
CA ALA A 43 -1.24 -8.26 -42.75
C ALA A 43 -1.79 -9.01 -43.96
N GLY A 44 -3.04 -8.80 -44.41
CA GLY A 44 -3.67 -9.50 -45.52
C GLY A 44 -4.08 -10.95 -45.21
N ILE A 45 -4.06 -11.38 -43.96
CA ILE A 45 -4.45 -12.72 -43.49
C ILE A 45 -5.96 -12.83 -43.51
N PRO A 46 -6.57 -13.80 -44.22
CA PRO A 46 -8.01 -13.99 -44.25
C PRO A 46 -8.50 -14.47 -42.86
N VAL A 47 -9.53 -13.82 -42.37
CA VAL A 47 -10.13 -14.13 -41.08
C VAL A 47 -11.67 -14.20 -41.18
N ASP A 48 -12.25 -15.11 -40.43
CA ASP A 48 -13.68 -15.08 -40.12
C ASP A 48 -13.88 -14.15 -38.93
N VAL A 49 -14.76 -13.17 -39.08
CA VAL A 49 -15.08 -12.20 -38.02
C VAL A 49 -16.52 -12.43 -37.60
N TRP A 50 -16.70 -12.57 -36.30
CA TRP A 50 -18.00 -12.75 -35.66
C TRP A 50 -18.23 -11.56 -34.74
N ALA A 51 -19.31 -10.84 -34.94
CA ALA A 51 -19.79 -9.78 -34.04
C ALA A 51 -20.95 -10.35 -33.20
N ILE A 52 -20.68 -10.43 -31.89
CA ILE A 52 -21.57 -11.11 -30.93
C ILE A 52 -22.12 -10.04 -29.98
N PRO A 53 -23.46 -9.75 -30.04
CA PRO A 53 -24.06 -8.80 -29.15
C PRO A 53 -24.07 -9.33 -27.71
N VAL A 54 -23.66 -8.50 -26.74
CA VAL A 54 -23.72 -8.80 -25.32
C VAL A 54 -25.05 -8.30 -24.79
N ILE A 55 -25.96 -9.22 -24.47
CA ILE A 55 -27.29 -8.87 -24.02
C ILE A 55 -27.38 -8.96 -22.49
N ARG A 56 -27.90 -7.91 -21.85
CA ARG A 56 -28.18 -7.86 -20.42
C ARG A 56 -29.58 -7.27 -20.18
N HIS A 57 -30.43 -7.99 -19.46
CA HIS A 57 -31.80 -7.57 -19.21
C HIS A 57 -32.62 -7.22 -20.49
N GLY A 58 -32.34 -7.91 -21.62
CA GLY A 58 -32.97 -7.64 -22.90
C GLY A 58 -32.43 -6.46 -23.70
N GLU A 59 -31.40 -5.78 -23.22
CA GLU A 59 -30.71 -4.69 -23.93
C GLU A 59 -29.31 -5.09 -24.36
N VAL A 60 -28.87 -4.65 -25.53
CA VAL A 60 -27.48 -4.80 -25.96
C VAL A 60 -26.64 -3.77 -25.30
N ILE A 61 -25.71 -4.21 -24.44
CA ILE A 61 -24.78 -3.35 -23.70
C ILE A 61 -23.41 -3.22 -24.38
N GLY A 62 -23.13 -3.99 -25.40
CA GLY A 62 -21.89 -3.98 -26.18
C GLY A 62 -21.87 -5.07 -27.23
N VAL A 63 -20.82 -5.12 -28.01
CA VAL A 63 -20.56 -6.16 -29.01
C VAL A 63 -19.13 -6.68 -28.86
N VAL A 64 -18.97 -7.99 -28.85
CA VAL A 64 -17.65 -8.65 -28.87
C VAL A 64 -17.32 -9.07 -30.27
N GLU A 65 -16.18 -8.60 -30.82
CA GLU A 65 -15.67 -9.11 -32.09
C GLU A 65 -14.72 -10.28 -31.82
N ARG A 66 -14.99 -11.40 -32.49
CA ARG A 66 -14.12 -12.58 -32.49
C ARG A 66 -13.54 -12.79 -33.88
N HIS A 67 -12.24 -12.81 -33.96
CA HIS A 67 -11.51 -13.05 -35.20
C HIS A 67 -10.89 -14.44 -35.18
N THR A 68 -11.20 -15.26 -36.20
CA THR A 68 -10.66 -16.61 -36.36
C THR A 68 -9.83 -16.68 -37.66
N ASN A 69 -8.58 -17.09 -37.51
CA ASN A 69 -7.68 -17.20 -38.70
C ASN A 69 -8.07 -18.41 -39.58
N ARG A 70 -8.24 -18.20 -40.87
CA ARG A 70 -8.57 -19.23 -41.87
C ARG A 70 -7.37 -20.01 -42.39
N MET A 71 -6.13 -19.57 -42.10
CA MET A 71 -4.92 -20.18 -42.66
C MET A 71 -4.45 -21.47 -41.98
N GLY A 72 -5.28 -22.13 -41.21
CA GLY A 72 -4.95 -23.40 -40.56
C GLY A 72 -5.15 -24.60 -41.48
N VAL A 73 -4.09 -25.03 -42.16
CA VAL A 73 -4.07 -26.30 -42.98
C VAL A 73 -3.91 -27.52 -42.05
N ARG A 74 -3.79 -27.33 -40.74
CA ARG A 74 -3.56 -28.39 -39.76
C ARG A 74 -4.81 -28.62 -38.95
N ALA A 75 -5.17 -29.88 -38.71
CA ALA A 75 -6.20 -30.21 -37.74
C ALA A 75 -5.85 -29.59 -36.38
N PRO A 76 -6.83 -28.93 -35.72
CA PRO A 76 -6.59 -28.29 -34.41
C PRO A 76 -6.07 -29.31 -33.41
N GLY A 77 -5.09 -28.93 -32.62
CA GLY A 77 -4.65 -29.76 -31.50
C GLY A 77 -5.63 -29.71 -30.35
N ALA A 78 -5.52 -30.61 -29.39
CA ALA A 78 -6.43 -30.69 -28.24
C ALA A 78 -6.58 -29.34 -27.49
N MET A 79 -5.52 -28.55 -27.44
CA MET A 79 -5.54 -27.19 -26.84
C MET A 79 -6.43 -26.25 -27.66
N GLU A 80 -6.22 -26.20 -28.98
CA GLU A 80 -6.95 -25.33 -29.91
C GLU A 80 -8.42 -25.68 -29.92
N ASP A 81 -8.76 -26.97 -29.97
CA ASP A 81 -10.13 -27.47 -29.84
C ASP A 81 -10.80 -27.04 -28.54
N ALA A 82 -10.11 -27.12 -27.42
CA ALA A 82 -10.61 -26.71 -26.14
C ALA A 82 -10.92 -25.21 -26.11
N TYR A 83 -10.00 -24.38 -26.62
CA TYR A 83 -10.18 -22.93 -26.71
C TYR A 83 -11.34 -22.53 -27.63
N LEU A 84 -11.49 -23.17 -28.79
CA LEU A 84 -12.58 -22.90 -29.72
C LEU A 84 -13.92 -23.23 -29.08
N ARG A 85 -14.06 -24.40 -28.47
CA ARG A 85 -15.30 -24.78 -27.75
C ARG A 85 -15.66 -23.81 -26.63
N ILE A 86 -14.68 -23.37 -25.84
CA ILE A 86 -14.92 -22.36 -24.80
C ILE A 86 -15.40 -21.06 -25.43
N ALA A 87 -14.73 -20.59 -26.48
CA ALA A 87 -15.08 -19.35 -27.16
C ALA A 87 -16.52 -19.40 -27.72
N ASP A 88 -16.91 -20.52 -28.32
CA ASP A 88 -18.27 -20.71 -28.83
C ASP A 88 -19.31 -20.69 -27.69
N THR A 89 -19.06 -21.45 -26.62
CA THR A 89 -19.94 -21.50 -25.46
C THR A 89 -20.09 -20.13 -24.80
N LEU A 90 -18.95 -19.42 -24.54
CA LEU A 90 -18.99 -18.08 -23.95
C LEU A 90 -19.69 -17.07 -24.87
N SER A 91 -19.54 -17.18 -26.18
CA SER A 91 -20.23 -16.34 -27.16
C SER A 91 -21.75 -16.52 -27.04
N ASN A 92 -22.22 -17.77 -26.97
CA ASN A 92 -23.61 -18.08 -26.79
C ASN A 92 -24.15 -17.60 -25.44
N MET A 93 -23.40 -17.77 -24.37
CA MET A 93 -23.77 -17.26 -23.03
C MET A 93 -23.91 -15.73 -23.02
N LEU A 94 -22.97 -15.02 -23.67
CA LEU A 94 -23.04 -13.56 -23.79
C LEU A 94 -24.27 -13.10 -24.57
N TRP A 95 -24.59 -13.80 -25.64
CA TRP A 95 -25.75 -13.51 -26.48
C TRP A 95 -27.07 -13.77 -25.74
N HIS A 96 -27.17 -14.86 -24.94
CA HIS A 96 -28.36 -15.14 -24.14
C HIS A 96 -28.47 -14.33 -22.85
N GLY A 97 -27.42 -13.60 -22.49
CA GLY A 97 -27.36 -12.83 -21.24
C GLY A 97 -27.00 -13.64 -20.01
N ASP A 98 -26.50 -14.84 -20.19
CA ASP A 98 -26.04 -15.76 -19.13
C ASP A 98 -24.65 -15.41 -18.66
N PHE A 99 -24.53 -14.35 -17.90
CA PHE A 99 -23.20 -13.96 -17.34
C PHE A 99 -22.85 -14.86 -16.15
N PRO A 100 -21.71 -15.58 -16.22
CA PRO A 100 -21.36 -16.54 -15.18
C PRO A 100 -20.93 -15.91 -13.86
N ILE A 101 -20.49 -14.63 -13.85
CA ILE A 101 -19.91 -14.00 -12.65
C ILE A 101 -20.01 -12.48 -12.69
N ASP A 102 -20.17 -11.87 -11.50
CA ASP A 102 -19.84 -10.48 -11.29
C ASP A 102 -18.30 -10.30 -11.37
N PRO A 103 -17.79 -9.18 -11.93
CA PRO A 103 -16.37 -8.95 -11.99
C PRO A 103 -15.75 -8.97 -10.58
N PRO A 104 -14.61 -9.64 -10.37
CA PRO A 104 -13.91 -9.59 -9.10
C PRO A 104 -13.44 -8.15 -8.79
N GLY A 105 -13.41 -7.79 -7.52
CA GLY A 105 -13.01 -6.45 -7.09
C GLY A 105 -11.54 -6.12 -7.43
N ASP A 106 -10.66 -7.11 -7.49
CA ASP A 106 -9.26 -6.97 -7.87
C ASP A 106 -8.93 -7.88 -9.06
N LEU A 107 -8.80 -7.27 -10.24
CA LEU A 107 -8.48 -7.97 -11.49
C LEU A 107 -6.98 -8.30 -11.64
N THR A 108 -6.10 -7.67 -10.86
CA THR A 108 -4.63 -7.81 -11.03
C THR A 108 -4.13 -9.21 -10.70
N LEU A 109 -4.76 -9.88 -9.75
CA LEU A 109 -4.41 -11.23 -9.32
C LEU A 109 -5.32 -12.31 -9.89
N SER A 110 -6.41 -11.92 -10.55
CA SER A 110 -7.35 -12.87 -11.16
C SER A 110 -6.67 -13.72 -12.23
N PRO A 111 -6.84 -15.05 -12.21
CA PRO A 111 -6.24 -15.90 -13.23
C PRO A 111 -6.77 -15.60 -14.63
N HIS A 112 -5.84 -15.62 -15.58
CA HIS A 112 -6.13 -15.44 -17.01
C HIS A 112 -6.02 -16.76 -17.76
N VAL A 113 -6.55 -16.81 -18.98
CA VAL A 113 -6.51 -18.01 -19.84
C VAL A 113 -5.07 -18.47 -20.10
N GLY A 114 -4.11 -17.54 -20.15
CA GLY A 114 -2.68 -17.84 -20.33
C GLY A 114 -1.99 -18.43 -19.11
N ASP A 115 -2.55 -18.28 -17.90
CA ASP A 115 -1.94 -18.81 -16.67
C ASP A 115 -2.12 -20.34 -16.60
N GLY A 116 -3.32 -20.84 -16.56
CA GLY A 116 -3.64 -22.25 -16.60
C GLY A 116 -5.13 -22.45 -16.82
N LEU A 117 -5.48 -23.34 -17.73
CA LEU A 117 -6.86 -23.63 -18.14
C LEU A 117 -7.22 -25.08 -17.86
N ILE A 118 -8.34 -25.30 -17.20
CA ILE A 118 -8.94 -26.61 -16.97
C ILE A 118 -10.38 -26.57 -17.50
N LEU A 119 -10.76 -27.64 -18.25
CA LEU A 119 -12.15 -27.94 -18.54
C LEU A 119 -12.58 -29.14 -17.75
N ALA A 120 -13.78 -29.09 -17.19
CA ALA A 120 -14.41 -30.20 -16.53
C ALA A 120 -15.85 -30.39 -17.01
N SER A 121 -16.37 -31.60 -16.87
CA SER A 121 -17.79 -31.91 -17.10
C SER A 121 -18.69 -31.12 -16.15
N ALA A 122 -19.99 -31.15 -16.38
CA ALA A 122 -21.00 -30.57 -15.46
C ALA A 122 -20.85 -31.10 -14.02
N ASP A 123 -20.32 -32.32 -13.86
CA ASP A 123 -20.11 -32.98 -12.57
C ASP A 123 -18.72 -32.66 -11.95
N GLY A 124 -17.87 -31.93 -12.66
CA GLY A 124 -16.56 -31.49 -12.19
C GLY A 124 -15.41 -32.47 -12.47
N GLU A 125 -15.63 -33.50 -13.31
CA GLU A 125 -14.57 -34.38 -13.79
C GLU A 125 -13.75 -33.64 -14.87
N MET A 126 -12.43 -33.53 -14.68
CA MET A 126 -11.54 -32.79 -15.56
C MET A 126 -11.34 -33.54 -16.87
N THR A 127 -11.72 -32.91 -17.96
CA THR A 127 -11.63 -33.48 -19.34
C THR A 127 -10.48 -32.92 -20.14
N TYR A 128 -10.00 -31.72 -19.74
CA TYR A 128 -8.84 -31.08 -20.33
C TYR A 128 -8.09 -30.25 -19.29
N ALA A 129 -6.77 -30.24 -19.37
CA ALA A 129 -5.90 -29.34 -18.60
C ALA A 129 -4.75 -28.87 -19.49
N SER A 130 -4.52 -27.54 -19.49
CA SER A 130 -3.37 -26.97 -20.19
C SER A 130 -2.06 -27.32 -19.46
N PRO A 131 -0.91 -27.32 -20.16
CA PRO A 131 0.39 -27.57 -19.53
C PRO A 131 0.68 -26.66 -18.32
N ASN A 132 0.22 -25.41 -18.39
CA ASN A 132 0.36 -24.47 -17.27
C ASN A 132 -0.49 -24.89 -16.08
N ALA A 133 -1.72 -25.34 -16.28
CA ALA A 133 -2.57 -25.88 -15.19
C ALA A 133 -1.93 -27.09 -14.52
N VAL A 134 -1.40 -28.03 -15.32
CA VAL A 134 -0.66 -29.19 -14.81
C VAL A 134 0.54 -28.74 -13.98
N SER A 135 1.27 -27.71 -14.43
CA SER A 135 2.44 -27.17 -13.72
C SER A 135 2.04 -26.55 -12.37
N VAL A 136 0.95 -25.80 -12.32
CA VAL A 136 0.42 -25.22 -11.07
C VAL A 136 0.07 -26.34 -10.06
N TYR A 137 -0.66 -27.36 -10.48
CA TYR A 137 -1.04 -28.46 -9.62
C TYR A 137 0.14 -29.30 -9.14
N ARG A 138 1.16 -29.51 -10.00
CA ARG A 138 2.40 -30.15 -9.61
C ARG A 138 3.19 -29.39 -8.56
N ARG A 139 3.20 -28.05 -8.61
CA ARG A 139 3.78 -27.22 -7.54
C ARG A 139 3.08 -27.43 -6.20
N LEU A 140 1.77 -27.64 -6.21
CA LEU A 140 1.01 -27.97 -5.01
C LEU A 140 1.17 -29.45 -4.57
N GLY A 141 2.01 -30.24 -5.24
CA GLY A 141 2.32 -31.60 -4.84
C GLY A 141 1.57 -32.71 -5.58
N LEU A 142 0.88 -32.39 -6.71
CA LEU A 142 0.24 -33.42 -7.52
C LEU A 142 1.25 -34.43 -8.05
N VAL A 143 1.00 -35.70 -7.74
CA VAL A 143 1.71 -36.85 -8.31
C VAL A 143 0.70 -37.64 -9.15
N GLY A 144 0.58 -37.31 -10.42
CA GLY A 144 -0.39 -37.95 -11.31
C GLY A 144 -0.88 -37.05 -12.42
N ASP A 145 -1.97 -37.45 -13.06
CA ASP A 145 -2.66 -36.69 -14.10
C ASP A 145 -3.87 -35.95 -13.51
N LEU A 146 -4.22 -34.84 -14.16
CA LEU A 146 -5.44 -34.08 -13.83
C LEU A 146 -6.67 -34.68 -14.52
N ILE A 147 -6.49 -35.27 -15.69
CA ILE A 147 -7.59 -35.77 -16.52
C ILE A 147 -8.26 -36.96 -15.85
N GLY A 148 -9.58 -36.93 -15.80
CA GLY A 148 -10.41 -37.95 -15.13
C GLY A 148 -10.62 -37.73 -13.62
N GLU A 149 -9.84 -36.84 -13.01
CA GLU A 149 -10.02 -36.50 -11.60
C GLU A 149 -11.11 -35.41 -11.42
N ASN A 150 -11.76 -35.43 -10.26
CA ASN A 150 -12.73 -34.38 -9.93
C ASN A 150 -12.05 -33.14 -9.38
N LEU A 151 -12.29 -31.99 -9.98
CA LEU A 151 -11.66 -30.71 -9.65
C LEU A 151 -11.71 -30.38 -8.15
N CYS A 152 -12.89 -30.50 -7.52
CA CYS A 152 -13.04 -30.15 -6.11
C CYS A 152 -12.33 -31.19 -5.21
N ARG A 153 -12.55 -32.48 -5.46
CA ARG A 153 -11.98 -33.56 -4.66
C ARG A 153 -10.47 -33.58 -4.75
N LEU A 154 -9.90 -33.42 -5.95
CA LEU A 154 -8.46 -33.38 -6.10
C LEU A 154 -7.85 -32.17 -5.39
N THR A 155 -8.45 -30.98 -5.55
CA THR A 155 -7.92 -29.75 -4.95
C THR A 155 -7.99 -29.81 -3.42
N VAL A 156 -9.13 -30.23 -2.85
CA VAL A 156 -9.32 -30.23 -1.39
C VAL A 156 -8.72 -31.46 -0.73
N ASP A 157 -9.13 -32.65 -1.18
CA ASP A 157 -8.77 -33.92 -0.51
C ASP A 157 -7.44 -34.47 -1.03
N GLY A 158 -7.22 -34.42 -2.35
CA GLY A 158 -6.04 -35.00 -2.99
C GLY A 158 -4.77 -34.23 -2.71
N LEU A 159 -4.83 -32.91 -2.73
CA LEU A 159 -3.71 -32.02 -2.41
C LEU A 159 -3.67 -31.57 -0.94
N GLY A 160 -4.73 -31.88 -0.16
CA GLY A 160 -4.87 -31.38 1.20
C GLY A 160 -4.86 -29.84 1.29
N ALA A 161 -5.35 -29.18 0.24
CA ALA A 161 -5.32 -27.73 0.19
C ALA A 161 -6.49 -27.13 0.99
N GLU A 162 -6.20 -26.13 1.81
CA GLU A 162 -7.21 -25.25 2.37
C GLU A 162 -7.69 -24.31 1.29
N VAL A 163 -8.99 -24.34 0.97
CA VAL A 163 -9.58 -23.53 -0.10
C VAL A 163 -10.52 -22.51 0.50
N GLN A 164 -10.22 -21.22 0.27
CA GLN A 164 -10.99 -20.09 0.76
C GLN A 164 -11.49 -19.23 -0.40
N PRO A 165 -12.74 -18.71 -0.34
CA PRO A 165 -13.21 -17.74 -1.32
C PRO A 165 -12.44 -16.42 -1.16
N VAL A 166 -12.09 -15.78 -2.26
CA VAL A 166 -11.44 -14.46 -2.26
C VAL A 166 -12.37 -13.40 -1.68
N GLU A 167 -13.67 -13.50 -1.99
CA GLU A 167 -14.69 -12.65 -1.39
C GLU A 167 -15.33 -13.36 -0.19
N PRO A 168 -15.29 -12.76 1.02
CA PRO A 168 -15.79 -13.41 2.25
C PRO A 168 -17.27 -13.79 2.23
N THR A 169 -18.06 -13.12 1.38
CA THR A 169 -19.51 -13.35 1.24
C THR A 169 -19.86 -14.54 0.36
N ARG A 170 -18.87 -15.15 -0.31
CA ARG A 170 -19.13 -16.27 -1.23
C ARG A 170 -19.07 -17.62 -0.54
N MET A 171 -19.84 -18.57 -1.12
CA MET A 171 -19.96 -19.92 -0.56
C MET A 171 -18.67 -20.71 -0.71
N ARG A 172 -18.55 -21.75 0.12
CA ARG A 172 -17.45 -22.73 0.08
C ARG A 172 -17.24 -23.27 -1.34
N PHE A 173 -15.98 -23.48 -1.67
CA PHE A 173 -15.56 -24.11 -2.91
C PHE A 173 -16.19 -25.50 -3.07
N ASN A 174 -16.83 -25.72 -4.20
CA ASN A 174 -17.41 -27.01 -4.57
C ASN A 174 -17.05 -27.44 -6.01
N GLY A 175 -16.15 -26.69 -6.66
CA GLY A 175 -15.69 -26.91 -8.02
C GLY A 175 -16.74 -26.68 -9.11
N ARG A 176 -17.96 -26.22 -8.78
CA ARG A 176 -19.08 -26.12 -9.73
C ARG A 176 -19.72 -24.74 -9.77
N ARG A 177 -19.51 -23.91 -8.77
CA ARG A 177 -20.08 -22.56 -8.68
C ARG A 177 -19.08 -21.52 -9.15
N ALA A 178 -19.60 -20.50 -9.83
CA ALA A 178 -18.81 -19.36 -10.22
C ALA A 178 -18.17 -18.68 -9.00
N GLY A 179 -16.91 -18.29 -9.11
CA GLY A 179 -16.21 -17.56 -8.08
C GLY A 179 -14.69 -17.67 -8.19
N GLU A 180 -14.00 -16.87 -7.38
CA GLU A 180 -12.58 -16.95 -7.20
C GLU A 180 -12.25 -17.50 -5.81
N TYR A 181 -11.26 -18.35 -5.77
CA TYR A 181 -10.82 -19.08 -4.59
C TYR A 181 -9.30 -19.08 -4.51
N GLU A 182 -8.79 -19.07 -3.31
CA GLU A 182 -7.39 -19.36 -3.05
C GLU A 182 -7.28 -20.73 -2.43
N ALA A 183 -6.40 -21.56 -2.97
CA ALA A 183 -6.07 -22.87 -2.46
C ALA A 183 -4.62 -22.90 -2.03
N GLU A 184 -4.37 -23.30 -0.79
CA GLU A 184 -3.04 -23.31 -0.18
C GLU A 184 -2.79 -24.59 0.57
N ASN A 185 -1.55 -25.10 0.48
CA ASN A 185 -1.04 -26.18 1.30
C ASN A 185 0.42 -25.93 1.66
N GLY A 186 1.07 -26.92 2.30
CA GLY A 186 2.49 -26.79 2.67
C GLY A 186 3.47 -26.67 1.49
N ALA A 187 3.06 -26.97 0.26
CA ALA A 187 3.91 -26.92 -0.93
C ALA A 187 3.75 -25.60 -1.73
N GLY A 188 2.58 -24.95 -1.66
CA GLY A 188 2.34 -23.74 -2.42
C GLY A 188 0.93 -23.17 -2.29
N SER A 189 0.69 -22.09 -3.05
CA SER A 189 -0.58 -21.38 -3.11
C SER A 189 -0.98 -21.13 -4.54
N MET A 190 -2.24 -21.35 -4.88
CA MET A 190 -2.80 -21.00 -6.19
C MET A 190 -4.09 -20.19 -6.05
N ARG A 191 -4.36 -19.34 -7.03
CA ARG A 191 -5.65 -18.71 -7.23
C ARG A 191 -6.40 -19.47 -8.31
N LEU A 192 -7.65 -19.78 -8.04
CA LEU A 192 -8.53 -20.57 -8.89
C LEU A 192 -9.79 -19.78 -9.17
N ARG A 193 -10.10 -19.53 -10.44
CA ARG A 193 -11.35 -18.92 -10.89
C ARG A 193 -12.19 -19.98 -11.58
N VAL A 194 -13.39 -20.22 -11.06
CA VAL A 194 -14.33 -21.20 -11.59
C VAL A 194 -15.45 -20.49 -12.33
N LEU A 195 -15.74 -20.95 -13.54
CA LEU A 195 -16.76 -20.42 -14.44
C LEU A 195 -17.62 -21.59 -14.93
N PRO A 196 -18.87 -21.72 -14.47
CA PRO A 196 -19.79 -22.68 -15.08
C PRO A 196 -20.12 -22.22 -16.51
N LEU A 197 -20.08 -23.16 -17.43
CA LEU A 197 -20.49 -22.96 -18.81
C LEU A 197 -21.88 -23.54 -18.96
N SER A 198 -22.80 -22.74 -19.48
CA SER A 198 -24.21 -23.10 -19.66
C SER A 198 -24.67 -22.99 -21.13
N GLU A 199 -25.65 -23.80 -21.51
CA GLU A 199 -26.35 -23.71 -22.76
C GLU A 199 -27.83 -23.90 -22.44
N ASP A 200 -28.69 -23.01 -22.93
CA ASP A 200 -30.12 -22.97 -22.65
C ASP A 200 -30.48 -23.00 -21.14
N GLY A 201 -29.66 -22.37 -20.32
CA GLY A 201 -29.82 -22.31 -18.86
C GLY A 201 -29.37 -23.58 -18.11
N GLU A 202 -28.97 -24.64 -18.83
CA GLU A 202 -28.40 -25.84 -18.22
C GLU A 202 -26.84 -25.79 -18.23
N ARG A 203 -26.24 -26.17 -17.12
CA ARG A 203 -24.78 -26.25 -17.06
C ARG A 203 -24.30 -27.48 -17.83
N ILE A 204 -23.49 -27.23 -18.87
CA ILE A 204 -22.90 -28.28 -19.72
C ILE A 204 -21.46 -28.62 -19.34
N ALA A 205 -20.69 -27.65 -18.81
CA ALA A 205 -19.30 -27.81 -18.45
C ALA A 205 -18.87 -26.82 -17.36
N ILE A 206 -17.64 -26.92 -16.93
CA ILE A 206 -16.97 -26.00 -16.01
C ILE A 206 -15.64 -25.62 -16.63
N MET A 207 -15.40 -24.32 -16.73
CA MET A 207 -14.07 -23.79 -17.01
C MET A 207 -13.43 -23.34 -15.69
N ALA A 208 -12.21 -23.74 -15.43
CA ALA A 208 -11.44 -23.23 -14.31
C ALA A 208 -10.11 -22.65 -14.82
N LEU A 209 -9.79 -21.46 -14.34
CA LEU A 209 -8.51 -20.81 -14.57
C LEU A 209 -7.71 -20.87 -13.29
N CYS A 210 -6.43 -21.24 -13.37
CA CYS A 210 -5.58 -21.34 -12.20
C CYS A 210 -4.24 -20.62 -12.41
N ARG A 211 -3.82 -19.90 -11.37
CA ARG A 211 -2.55 -19.16 -11.34
C ARG A 211 -1.77 -19.52 -10.10
N ASP A 212 -0.50 -19.80 -10.27
CA ASP A 212 0.43 -19.96 -9.16
C ASP A 212 0.71 -18.59 -8.53
N ILE A 213 0.44 -18.47 -7.26
CA ILE A 213 0.68 -17.26 -6.46
C ILE A 213 1.64 -17.54 -5.29
N THR A 214 2.35 -18.67 -5.31
CA THR A 214 3.24 -19.09 -4.23
C THR A 214 4.29 -18.04 -3.90
N ASP A 215 5.02 -17.56 -4.93
CA ASP A 215 6.09 -16.58 -4.73
C ASP A 215 5.54 -15.23 -4.25
N LEU A 216 4.34 -14.85 -4.69
CA LEU A 216 3.67 -13.64 -4.24
C LEU A 216 3.29 -13.74 -2.76
N ARG A 217 2.63 -14.83 -2.38
CA ARG A 217 2.24 -15.09 -0.99
C ARG A 217 3.43 -15.19 -0.04
N TYR A 218 4.53 -15.78 -0.53
CA TYR A 218 5.77 -15.81 0.24
C TYR A 218 6.31 -14.40 0.51
N ARG A 219 6.37 -13.55 -0.50
CA ARG A 219 6.81 -12.15 -0.36
C ARG A 219 5.91 -11.35 0.56
N ASP A 220 4.59 -11.49 0.43
CA ASP A 220 3.63 -10.82 1.31
C ASP A 220 3.84 -11.21 2.78
N ARG A 221 4.04 -12.51 3.06
CA ARG A 221 4.33 -12.99 4.41
C ARG A 221 5.67 -12.47 4.94
N GLU A 222 6.69 -12.45 4.09
CA GLU A 222 7.99 -11.89 4.46
C GLU A 222 7.87 -10.41 4.83
N LEU A 223 7.15 -9.62 4.03
CA LEU A 223 6.89 -8.21 4.32
C LEU A 223 6.09 -8.04 5.61
N MET A 224 5.03 -8.81 5.82
CA MET A 224 4.26 -8.78 7.07
C MET A 224 5.12 -9.11 8.29
N THR A 225 6.00 -10.11 8.17
CA THR A 225 6.91 -10.51 9.24
C THR A 225 7.93 -9.42 9.54
N LYS A 226 8.55 -8.83 8.52
CA LYS A 226 9.47 -7.69 8.67
C LYS A 226 8.78 -6.51 9.36
N ASN A 227 7.58 -6.15 8.93
CA ASN A 227 6.81 -5.06 9.51
C ASN A 227 6.42 -5.34 10.98
N ALA A 228 6.10 -6.60 11.31
CA ALA A 228 5.84 -7.00 12.70
C ALA A 228 7.10 -6.89 13.58
N MET A 229 8.27 -7.29 13.07
CA MET A 229 9.55 -7.17 13.77
C MET A 229 9.95 -5.70 14.01
N ILE A 230 9.74 -4.84 13.02
CA ILE A 230 10.02 -3.40 13.15
C ILE A 230 9.14 -2.81 14.27
N ARG A 231 7.83 -3.09 14.26
CA ARG A 231 6.91 -2.63 15.31
C ARG A 231 7.33 -3.12 16.70
N GLU A 232 7.64 -4.40 16.82
CA GLU A 232 8.10 -4.98 18.08
C GLU A 232 9.38 -4.30 18.59
N THR A 233 10.31 -4.00 17.67
CA THR A 233 11.55 -3.28 18.02
C THR A 233 11.24 -1.88 18.56
N HIS A 234 10.37 -1.10 17.90
CA HIS A 234 9.97 0.22 18.41
C HIS A 234 9.28 0.13 19.78
N HIS A 235 8.39 -0.86 19.97
CA HIS A 235 7.74 -1.08 21.27
C HIS A 235 8.75 -1.41 22.38
N ARG A 236 9.75 -2.25 22.08
CA ARG A 236 10.81 -2.59 23.05
C ARG A 236 11.68 -1.39 23.39
N VAL A 237 12.07 -0.60 22.38
CA VAL A 237 12.85 0.63 22.60
C VAL A 237 12.05 1.59 23.49
N LYS A 238 10.77 1.84 23.20
CA LYS A 238 9.89 2.66 24.05
C LYS A 238 9.87 2.16 25.50
N ASN A 239 9.66 0.85 25.72
CA ASN A 239 9.59 0.28 27.06
C ASN A 239 10.92 0.44 27.82
N ASN A 240 12.06 0.27 27.13
CA ASN A 240 13.38 0.47 27.71
C ASN A 240 13.58 1.94 28.09
N LEU A 241 13.21 2.88 27.22
CA LEU A 241 13.31 4.31 27.50
C LEU A 241 12.42 4.73 28.68
N GLN A 242 11.20 4.20 28.80
CA GLN A 242 10.34 4.43 29.95
C GLN A 242 10.97 3.93 31.26
N THR A 243 11.66 2.77 31.21
CA THR A 243 12.38 2.26 32.39
C THR A 243 13.54 3.17 32.75
N VAL A 244 14.31 3.66 31.77
CA VAL A 244 15.39 4.62 32.01
C VAL A 244 14.83 5.92 32.59
N ALA A 245 13.76 6.48 32.06
CA ALA A 245 13.10 7.68 32.60
C ALA A 245 12.65 7.48 34.06
N ALA A 246 12.09 6.29 34.40
CA ALA A 246 11.71 5.97 35.77
C ALA A 246 12.93 5.91 36.72
N LEU A 247 14.06 5.36 36.26
CA LEU A 247 15.31 5.34 37.03
C LEU A 247 15.88 6.75 37.23
N LEU A 248 15.90 7.58 36.19
CA LEU A 248 16.33 8.98 36.29
C LEU A 248 15.46 9.75 37.30
N ARG A 249 14.14 9.57 37.25
CA ARG A 249 13.20 10.16 38.22
C ARG A 249 13.49 9.74 39.68
N LEU A 250 13.87 8.48 39.90
CA LEU A 250 14.25 8.00 41.23
C LEU A 250 15.58 8.61 41.69
N GLN A 251 16.52 8.82 40.78
CA GLN A 251 17.82 9.46 41.09
C GLN A 251 17.63 10.96 41.35
N SER A 252 16.82 11.69 40.58
CA SER A 252 16.49 13.10 40.79
C SER A 252 15.93 13.32 42.21
N ARG A 253 14.99 12.46 42.65
CA ARG A 253 14.44 12.52 44.02
C ARG A 253 15.47 12.27 45.14
N ARG A 254 16.60 11.61 44.83
CA ARG A 254 17.67 11.31 45.78
C ARG A 254 18.83 12.30 45.71
N ALA A 255 18.87 13.11 44.66
CA ALA A 255 19.91 14.10 44.48
C ALA A 255 19.93 15.13 45.62
N THR A 256 21.11 15.46 46.09
CA THR A 256 21.31 16.37 47.22
C THR A 256 21.45 17.82 46.81
N SER A 257 21.92 18.11 45.61
CA SER A 257 22.02 19.45 45.02
C SER A 257 20.85 19.74 44.06
N GLN A 258 20.46 20.99 43.95
CA GLN A 258 19.47 21.44 42.99
C GLN A 258 19.95 21.23 41.54
N GLU A 259 21.21 21.61 41.26
CA GLU A 259 21.89 21.43 39.99
C GLU A 259 21.81 19.98 39.48
N ALA A 260 22.12 18.98 40.32
CA ALA A 260 22.02 17.57 39.96
C ALA A 260 20.56 17.10 39.72
N ARG A 261 19.59 17.76 40.36
CA ARG A 261 18.16 17.46 40.05
C ARG A 261 17.78 17.98 38.68
N ASP A 262 18.16 19.22 38.39
CA ASP A 262 17.86 19.89 37.14
C ASP A 262 18.50 19.11 35.97
N ASP A 263 19.75 18.70 36.07
CA ASP A 263 20.46 17.87 35.09
C ASP A 263 19.75 16.52 34.84
N LEU A 264 19.24 15.89 35.90
CA LEU A 264 18.51 14.60 35.78
C LEU A 264 17.12 14.77 35.19
N ASP A 265 16.43 15.87 35.47
CA ASP A 265 15.12 16.19 34.92
C ASP A 265 15.23 16.54 33.42
N ASP A 266 16.29 17.22 32.99
CA ASP A 266 16.64 17.46 31.60
C ASP A 266 16.91 16.14 30.85
N ALA A 267 17.76 15.28 31.44
CA ALA A 267 18.03 13.96 30.87
C ALA A 267 16.75 13.13 30.74
N MET A 268 15.82 13.22 31.69
CA MET A 268 14.54 12.54 31.65
C MET A 268 13.66 13.07 30.51
N SER A 269 13.59 14.39 30.31
CA SER A 269 12.82 15.02 29.23
C SER A 269 13.33 14.59 27.85
N ARG A 270 14.65 14.50 27.68
CA ARG A 270 15.27 13.96 26.44
C ARG A 270 14.87 12.51 26.18
N VAL A 271 14.95 11.66 27.19
CA VAL A 271 14.54 10.24 27.08
C VAL A 271 13.06 10.12 26.76
N GLN A 272 12.21 10.95 27.33
CA GLN A 272 10.76 10.94 27.06
C GLN A 272 10.42 11.40 25.65
N SER A 273 11.10 12.44 25.11
CA SER A 273 10.90 12.89 23.74
C SER A 273 11.27 11.80 22.71
N ILE A 274 12.35 11.05 22.93
CA ILE A 274 12.71 9.90 22.10
C ILE A 274 11.63 8.80 22.19
N ALA A 275 11.10 8.54 23.40
CA ALA A 275 10.07 7.52 23.59
C ALA A 275 8.75 7.87 22.84
N ILE A 276 8.39 9.16 22.76
CA ILE A 276 7.25 9.65 21.98
C ILE A 276 7.43 9.33 20.49
N VAL A 277 8.61 9.61 19.94
CA VAL A 277 8.91 9.29 18.53
C VAL A 277 8.75 7.80 18.25
N HIS A 278 9.36 6.95 19.09
CA HIS A 278 9.26 5.49 18.93
C HIS A 278 7.83 4.97 19.09
N GLU A 279 7.00 5.61 19.92
CA GLU A 279 5.58 5.27 20.05
C GLU A 279 4.81 5.55 18.74
N ILE A 280 5.04 6.71 18.14
CA ILE A 280 4.32 7.11 16.92
C ILE A 280 4.81 6.28 15.73
N LEU A 281 6.12 6.11 15.57
CA LEU A 281 6.70 5.27 14.51
C LEU A 281 6.23 3.80 14.59
N SER A 282 5.93 3.29 15.79
CA SER A 282 5.40 1.93 15.95
C SER A 282 4.01 1.73 15.34
N ARG A 283 3.26 2.80 15.12
CA ARG A 283 1.90 2.77 14.54
C ARG A 283 1.91 2.98 13.02
N SER A 284 2.95 3.59 12.48
CA SER A 284 3.08 3.88 11.05
C SER A 284 3.72 2.69 10.35
N PHE A 285 3.24 2.37 9.15
CA PHE A 285 3.85 1.37 8.26
C PHE A 285 4.99 1.97 7.42
N ASP A 286 5.08 3.30 7.37
CA ASP A 286 6.02 4.04 6.55
C ASP A 286 7.28 4.40 7.34
N GLU A 287 8.40 4.56 6.64
CA GLU A 287 9.67 5.06 7.18
C GLU A 287 9.60 6.56 7.54
N ALA A 288 8.41 7.15 7.54
CA ALA A 288 8.13 8.54 7.87
C ALA A 288 6.97 8.64 8.88
N ALA A 289 6.96 9.72 9.66
CA ALA A 289 5.91 10.03 10.63
C ALA A 289 5.30 11.41 10.36
N GLU A 290 4.02 11.56 10.64
CA GLU A 290 3.36 12.86 10.80
C GLU A 290 3.94 13.54 12.04
N PHE A 291 4.90 14.45 11.82
CA PHE A 291 5.65 15.05 12.94
C PHE A 291 4.79 15.98 13.78
N ASP A 292 3.67 16.45 13.27
CA ASP A 292 2.72 17.27 14.01
C ASP A 292 2.21 16.57 15.28
N GLU A 293 1.91 15.26 15.22
CA GLU A 293 1.51 14.47 16.38
C GLU A 293 2.64 14.37 17.43
N ILE A 294 3.89 14.22 16.97
CA ILE A 294 5.07 14.18 17.82
C ILE A 294 5.24 15.54 18.52
N ALA A 295 5.19 16.61 17.74
CA ALA A 295 5.36 17.98 18.22
C ALA A 295 4.31 18.34 19.29
N ASP A 296 3.05 18.03 19.05
CA ASP A 296 1.96 18.32 20.00
C ASP A 296 2.14 17.57 21.32
N LYS A 297 2.60 16.31 21.29
CA LYS A 297 2.91 15.55 22.52
C LYS A 297 4.12 16.10 23.28
N ILE A 298 5.14 16.55 22.56
CA ILE A 298 6.32 17.20 23.18
C ILE A 298 5.88 18.51 23.85
N LEU A 299 5.10 19.34 23.17
CA LEU A 299 4.59 20.60 23.76
C LEU A 299 3.73 20.36 25.00
N GLN A 300 2.89 19.32 25.00
CA GLN A 300 2.16 18.93 26.18
C GLN A 300 3.10 18.51 27.32
N MET A 301 4.10 17.66 27.05
CA MET A 301 5.07 17.20 28.03
C MET A 301 5.84 18.37 28.66
N VAL A 302 6.35 19.27 27.81
CA VAL A 302 7.11 20.46 28.27
C VAL A 302 6.22 21.41 29.07
N GLY A 303 4.96 21.61 28.63
CA GLY A 303 3.97 22.40 29.35
C GLY A 303 3.61 21.84 30.72
N ASP A 304 3.43 20.51 30.84
CA ASP A 304 3.14 19.83 32.12
C ASP A 304 4.27 19.96 33.12
N VAL A 305 5.53 19.89 32.67
CA VAL A 305 6.71 20.11 33.54
C VAL A 305 6.76 21.57 34.01
N ALA A 306 6.56 22.51 33.11
CA ALA A 306 6.60 23.94 33.41
C ALA A 306 5.41 24.41 34.31
N ALA A 307 4.26 23.74 34.26
CA ALA A 307 3.08 24.05 35.06
C ALA A 307 3.34 23.89 36.59
N SER A 308 4.38 23.17 37.00
CA SER A 308 4.82 23.07 38.38
C SER A 308 5.51 24.36 38.91
N SER A 309 6.03 25.18 38.01
CA SER A 309 6.83 26.39 38.28
C SER A 309 6.08 27.69 37.93
N GLY A 310 5.02 27.63 37.08
CA GLY A 310 4.29 28.81 36.61
C GLY A 310 3.22 28.47 35.58
N VAL A 311 2.58 29.48 34.99
CA VAL A 311 1.59 29.29 33.91
C VAL A 311 2.30 29.49 32.55
N VAL A 312 2.80 28.40 32.00
CA VAL A 312 3.42 28.40 30.66
C VAL A 312 2.42 27.86 29.65
N ARG A 313 2.24 28.59 28.53
CA ARG A 313 1.47 28.14 27.37
C ARG A 313 2.41 27.83 26.22
N ALA A 314 2.58 26.55 25.90
CA ALA A 314 3.31 26.10 24.72
C ALA A 314 2.31 25.76 23.59
N THR A 315 2.50 26.36 22.41
CA THR A 315 1.58 26.16 21.27
C THR A 315 2.36 26.00 19.96
N ARG A 316 1.75 25.28 19.00
CA ARG A 316 2.27 25.17 17.62
C ARG A 316 1.39 25.96 16.67
N GLU A 317 2.03 26.70 15.76
CA GLU A 317 1.40 27.45 14.69
C GLU A 317 2.02 27.05 13.35
N GLY A 318 1.33 26.26 12.53
CA GLY A 318 1.84 25.69 11.28
C GLY A 318 1.98 24.17 11.35
N SER A 319 2.56 23.58 10.31
CA SER A 319 2.71 22.12 10.17
C SER A 319 4.14 21.75 9.77
N PHE A 320 4.65 20.69 10.39
CA PHE A 320 5.89 20.03 9.98
C PHE A 320 5.67 19.10 8.79
N GLY A 321 4.47 18.50 8.69
CA GLY A 321 4.14 17.45 7.74
C GLY A 321 4.92 16.16 7.99
N LEU A 322 5.09 15.36 6.92
CA LEU A 322 5.83 14.11 6.98
C LEU A 322 7.33 14.33 7.18
N VAL A 323 7.92 13.61 8.12
CA VAL A 323 9.35 13.65 8.45
C VAL A 323 9.87 12.21 8.49
N PRO A 324 11.04 11.90 7.83
CA PRO A 324 11.65 10.59 7.91
C PRO A 324 11.95 10.19 9.36
N ALA A 325 11.78 8.90 9.68
CA ALA A 325 11.98 8.39 11.06
C ALA A 325 13.34 8.77 11.67
N LYS A 326 14.40 8.76 10.85
CA LYS A 326 15.74 9.15 11.26
C LYS A 326 15.79 10.63 11.67
N ALA A 327 15.18 11.51 10.89
CA ALA A 327 15.15 12.95 11.16
C ALA A 327 14.19 13.28 12.32
N ALA A 328 13.10 12.52 12.49
CA ALA A 328 12.12 12.74 13.54
C ALA A 328 12.72 12.68 14.95
N THR A 329 13.67 11.77 15.21
CA THR A 329 14.33 11.67 16.51
C THR A 329 15.19 12.89 16.79
N SER A 330 16.01 13.33 15.84
CA SER A 330 16.85 14.53 15.99
C SER A 330 15.99 15.79 16.15
N LEU A 331 14.95 15.92 15.33
CA LEU A 331 14.05 17.08 15.37
C LEU A 331 13.25 17.15 16.68
N SER A 332 12.85 16.01 17.26
CA SER A 332 12.18 15.96 18.57
C SER A 332 13.08 16.43 19.71
N LEU A 333 14.35 16.02 19.70
CA LEU A 333 15.34 16.48 20.69
C LEU A 333 15.60 17.98 20.53
N ILE A 334 15.84 18.46 19.29
CA ILE A 334 16.01 19.89 19.01
C ILE A 334 14.83 20.69 19.56
N MET A 335 13.58 20.26 19.25
CA MET A 335 12.38 20.96 19.70
C MET A 335 12.26 20.95 21.24
N THR A 336 12.57 19.82 21.89
CA THR A 336 12.55 19.72 23.35
C THR A 336 13.53 20.69 23.99
N GLU A 337 14.80 20.69 23.55
CA GLU A 337 15.84 21.57 24.07
C GLU A 337 15.49 23.06 23.84
N LEU A 338 15.02 23.41 22.64
CA LEU A 338 14.66 24.80 22.35
C LEU A 338 13.45 25.28 23.17
N CYS A 339 12.44 24.42 23.39
CA CYS A 339 11.31 24.76 24.24
C CYS A 339 11.70 24.88 25.72
N GLN A 340 12.59 24.00 26.23
CA GLN A 340 13.12 24.09 27.58
C GLN A 340 13.93 25.37 27.75
N ASN A 341 14.86 25.67 26.86
CA ASN A 341 15.63 26.92 26.91
C ASN A 341 14.75 28.17 26.90
N ALA A 342 13.68 28.17 26.08
CA ALA A 342 12.72 29.27 26.04
C ALA A 342 11.98 29.46 27.38
N ILE A 343 11.69 28.37 28.08
CA ILE A 343 11.01 28.42 29.39
C ILE A 343 11.98 28.82 30.51
N GLU A 344 13.15 28.21 30.56
CA GLU A 344 14.11 28.39 31.69
C GLU A 344 14.85 29.70 31.61
N HIS A 345 15.20 30.15 30.42
CA HIS A 345 16.03 31.33 30.19
C HIS A 345 15.27 32.49 29.56
N GLY A 346 14.21 32.20 28.81
CA GLY A 346 13.41 33.23 28.12
C GLY A 346 12.37 33.83 29.05
N LEU A 347 11.57 33.02 29.76
CA LEU A 347 10.42 33.51 30.50
C LEU A 347 10.79 34.04 31.89
N ASP A 348 10.33 35.25 32.24
CA ASP A 348 10.50 35.84 33.56
C ASP A 348 9.58 35.12 34.57
N ALA A 349 10.17 34.64 35.68
CA ALA A 349 9.49 33.89 36.74
C ALA A 349 8.66 32.67 36.26
N GLY A 350 8.97 32.08 35.08
CA GLY A 350 8.29 30.89 34.53
C GLY A 350 6.86 31.12 34.08
N ALA A 351 6.44 32.35 33.81
CA ALA A 351 5.13 32.66 33.24
C ALA A 351 5.24 33.31 31.86
N GLY A 352 4.50 32.78 30.89
CA GLY A 352 4.51 33.33 29.52
C GLY A 352 4.07 32.33 28.44
N ALA A 353 4.36 32.66 27.20
CA ALA A 353 4.06 31.83 26.05
C ALA A 353 5.30 31.48 25.24
N VAL A 354 5.36 30.21 24.85
CA VAL A 354 6.34 29.69 23.87
C VAL A 354 5.57 29.23 22.65
N ARG A 355 5.95 29.72 21.47
CA ARG A 355 5.33 29.32 20.19
C ARG A 355 6.34 28.61 19.31
N VAL A 356 5.95 27.45 18.84
CA VAL A 356 6.69 26.65 17.86
C VAL A 356 6.05 26.88 16.50
N VAL A 357 6.81 27.44 15.56
CA VAL A 357 6.32 27.84 14.24
C VAL A 357 7.11 27.12 13.15
N PRO A 358 6.66 25.90 12.77
CA PRO A 358 7.25 25.20 11.65
C PRO A 358 6.73 25.76 10.33
N GLN A 359 7.62 25.92 9.34
CA GLN A 359 7.31 26.36 7.99
C GLN A 359 8.00 25.47 6.97
N ARG A 360 7.26 24.71 6.18
CA ARG A 360 7.80 24.01 5.03
C ARG A 360 8.10 25.00 3.92
N ARG A 361 9.32 24.88 3.37
CA ARG A 361 9.77 25.67 2.24
C ARG A 361 9.29 25.03 0.92
N GLU A 362 9.22 25.80 -0.14
CA GLU A 362 8.85 25.31 -1.48
C GLU A 362 9.83 24.25 -2.01
N ASP A 363 11.10 24.31 -1.59
CA ASP A 363 12.13 23.34 -1.93
C ASP A 363 12.01 22.01 -1.13
N GLY A 364 11.05 21.91 -0.19
CA GLY A 364 10.88 20.76 0.71
C GLY A 364 11.66 20.85 2.02
N GLY A 365 12.48 21.87 2.22
CA GLY A 365 13.18 22.14 3.48
C GLY A 365 12.21 22.59 4.59
N LEU A 366 12.72 22.75 5.80
CA LEU A 366 11.96 23.16 6.99
C LEU A 366 12.67 24.33 7.67
N VAL A 367 11.91 25.35 8.01
CA VAL A 367 12.30 26.38 8.99
C VAL A 367 11.48 26.15 10.25
N LEU A 368 12.16 26.00 11.37
CA LEU A 368 11.55 25.86 12.68
C LEU A 368 11.94 27.06 13.53
N ASP A 369 10.95 27.89 13.91
CA ASP A 369 11.13 28.95 14.88
C ASP A 369 10.50 28.55 16.20
N VAL A 370 11.28 28.67 17.29
CA VAL A 370 10.77 28.59 18.66
C VAL A 370 10.89 29.99 19.24
N VAL A 371 9.75 30.61 19.50
CA VAL A 371 9.59 32.01 19.86
C VAL A 371 9.13 32.10 21.30
N ASP A 372 9.88 32.76 22.16
CA ASP A 372 9.44 33.14 23.51
C ASP A 372 9.06 34.62 23.57
N GLN A 373 8.32 34.97 24.63
CA GLN A 373 7.91 36.36 24.96
C GLN A 373 8.53 36.78 26.28
N GLY A 374 9.83 36.50 26.45
CA GLY A 374 10.53 36.72 27.68
C GLY A 374 11.44 37.93 27.68
N VAL A 375 12.56 37.81 28.41
CA VAL A 375 13.51 38.91 28.61
C VAL A 375 14.43 39.21 27.42
N GLY A 376 14.44 38.28 26.41
CA GLY A 376 15.36 38.39 25.28
C GLY A 376 16.84 38.09 25.62
N LEU A 377 17.69 38.28 24.62
CA LEU A 377 19.13 38.02 24.73
C LEU A 377 19.87 39.30 25.16
N ALA A 378 20.86 39.15 26.01
CA ALA A 378 21.76 40.25 26.37
C ALA A 378 22.56 40.74 25.13
N ASP A 379 22.93 42.02 25.11
CA ASP A 379 23.65 42.64 23.97
C ASP A 379 25.00 41.98 23.66
N ASP A 380 25.62 41.35 24.64
CA ASP A 380 26.91 40.64 24.56
C ASP A 380 26.72 39.11 24.37
N PHE A 381 25.51 38.62 24.23
CA PHE A 381 25.25 37.19 24.05
C PHE A 381 25.89 36.63 22.79
N ARG A 382 26.63 35.53 22.94
CA ARG A 382 27.20 34.79 21.83
C ARG A 382 26.88 33.30 21.93
N LEU A 383 26.19 32.77 20.92
CA LEU A 383 25.66 31.43 20.87
C LEU A 383 26.64 30.31 21.21
N PHE A 384 27.95 30.49 20.89
CA PHE A 384 28.96 29.46 21.08
C PHE A 384 29.94 29.75 22.26
N GLN A 385 29.63 30.71 23.11
CA GLN A 385 30.41 31.04 24.30
C GLN A 385 29.68 30.67 25.61
N THR A 386 28.48 30.16 25.55
CA THR A 386 27.73 29.63 26.69
C THR A 386 27.99 28.13 26.82
N ASP A 387 28.48 27.68 28.00
CA ASP A 387 28.70 26.27 28.35
C ASP A 387 27.37 25.49 28.59
N SER A 388 26.24 25.90 27.95
CA SER A 388 24.97 25.23 28.08
C SER A 388 24.99 23.92 27.28
N LEU A 389 24.78 22.81 27.96
CA LEU A 389 24.70 21.47 27.38
C LEU A 389 23.63 21.38 26.30
N GLY A 390 22.43 21.95 26.57
CA GLY A 390 21.27 21.92 25.65
C GLY A 390 21.59 22.61 24.33
N THR A 391 22.18 23.81 24.34
CA THR A 391 22.55 24.53 23.12
C THR A 391 23.61 23.77 22.32
N SER A 392 24.57 23.12 22.98
CA SER A 392 25.57 22.27 22.34
C SER A 392 24.98 21.05 21.67
N ILE A 393 23.96 20.41 22.27
CA ILE A 393 23.22 19.30 21.69
C ILE A 393 22.44 19.77 20.45
N VAL A 394 21.73 20.89 20.53
CA VAL A 394 21.00 21.46 19.37
C VAL A 394 21.96 21.71 18.23
N ALA A 395 23.07 22.39 18.48
CA ALA A 395 24.10 22.71 17.46
C ALA A 395 24.66 21.44 16.80
N ALA A 396 24.95 20.40 17.57
CA ALA A 396 25.45 19.12 17.06
C ALA A 396 24.41 18.40 16.22
N LEU A 397 23.14 18.31 16.68
CA LEU A 397 22.07 17.65 15.94
C LEU A 397 21.72 18.39 14.66
N VAL A 398 21.69 19.73 14.68
CA VAL A 398 21.42 20.54 13.49
C VAL A 398 22.57 20.40 12.47
N ALA A 399 23.83 20.37 12.92
CA ALA A 399 24.96 20.11 12.03
C ALA A 399 24.89 18.70 11.40
N ASP A 400 24.52 17.67 12.17
CA ASP A 400 24.33 16.30 11.67
C ASP A 400 23.18 16.22 10.61
N MET A 401 22.21 17.10 10.73
CA MET A 401 21.12 17.28 9.76
C MET A 401 21.47 18.23 8.60
N HIS A 402 22.72 18.67 8.50
CA HIS A 402 23.19 19.66 7.51
C HIS A 402 22.43 20.98 7.53
N GLY A 403 21.89 21.34 8.69
CA GLY A 403 21.10 22.55 8.91
C GLY A 403 21.90 23.71 9.47
N GLU A 404 21.17 24.80 9.72
CA GLU A 404 21.72 26.03 10.35
C GLU A 404 20.92 26.34 11.62
N PHE A 405 21.61 26.77 12.69
CA PHE A 405 21.00 27.20 13.93
C PHE A 405 21.38 28.63 14.25
N THR A 406 20.39 29.49 14.49
CA THR A 406 20.56 30.89 14.86
C THR A 406 19.65 31.26 16.01
N LEU A 407 20.06 32.24 16.83
CA LEU A 407 19.32 32.76 17.95
C LEU A 407 19.40 34.30 17.92
N PHE A 408 18.25 34.98 18.00
CA PHE A 408 18.17 36.44 17.89
C PHE A 408 16.98 37.01 18.68
N ASN A 409 17.06 38.29 19.06
CA ASN A 409 15.94 38.97 19.67
C ASN A 409 14.78 39.19 18.71
N ASN A 410 13.55 39.12 19.22
CA ASN A 410 12.34 39.39 18.44
C ASN A 410 12.31 40.84 17.95
N ALA A 411 11.68 41.07 16.79
CA ALA A 411 11.64 42.40 16.17
C ALA A 411 10.84 43.43 16.98
N ASP A 412 9.91 42.99 17.81
CA ASP A 412 9.15 43.80 18.75
C ASP A 412 9.91 44.15 20.04
N GLY A 413 11.10 43.58 20.19
CA GLY A 413 11.97 43.78 21.36
C GLY A 413 11.55 42.98 22.59
N VAL A 414 10.59 42.07 22.48
CA VAL A 414 10.12 41.23 23.59
C VAL A 414 10.45 39.76 23.30
N GLY A 415 11.39 39.18 24.09
CA GLY A 415 11.82 37.80 23.97
C GLY A 415 12.80 37.52 22.81
N ALA A 416 13.03 36.25 22.59
CA ALA A 416 13.96 35.75 21.59
C ALA A 416 13.34 34.70 20.65
N THR A 417 13.98 34.48 19.52
CA THR A 417 13.65 33.43 18.58
C THR A 417 14.84 32.53 18.33
N SER A 418 14.66 31.25 18.58
CA SER A 418 15.56 30.19 18.17
C SER A 418 15.12 29.66 16.81
N ARG A 419 15.95 29.83 15.77
CA ARG A 419 15.64 29.39 14.40
C ARG A 419 16.56 28.26 13.98
N VAL A 420 15.95 27.19 13.50
CA VAL A 420 16.60 26.04 12.88
C VAL A 420 16.15 25.92 11.44
N VAL A 421 17.07 25.84 10.51
CA VAL A 421 16.82 25.61 9.09
C VAL A 421 17.38 24.27 8.69
N ILE A 422 16.52 23.39 8.15
CA ILE A 422 16.88 22.04 7.73
C ILE A 422 16.67 21.93 6.22
N PRO A 423 17.69 21.46 5.46
CA PRO A 423 17.59 21.33 4.02
C PRO A 423 16.65 20.18 3.61
N ALA A 424 16.11 20.28 2.39
CA ALA A 424 15.17 19.32 1.82
C ALA A 424 15.72 17.89 1.76
N GLU A 425 17.02 17.74 1.47
CA GLU A 425 17.67 16.43 1.33
C GLU A 425 17.58 15.59 2.61
N THR A 426 17.64 16.22 3.79
CA THR A 426 17.50 15.55 5.09
C THR A 426 16.07 15.13 5.38
N LEU A 427 15.08 15.79 4.78
CA LEU A 427 13.66 15.61 5.00
C LEU A 427 12.96 14.86 3.85
N ALA A 428 13.70 14.39 2.86
CA ALA A 428 13.17 13.62 1.75
C ALA A 428 12.67 12.25 2.23
N VAL A 429 11.38 11.98 2.01
CA VAL A 429 10.78 10.68 2.32
C VAL A 429 11.00 9.76 1.13
N PRO A 430 11.58 8.57 1.31
CA PRO A 430 11.74 7.60 0.23
C PRO A 430 10.37 7.25 -0.38
N GLY A 431 10.19 7.48 -1.68
CA GLY A 431 8.96 7.15 -2.40
C GLY A 431 7.94 8.28 -2.58
N SER A 432 8.20 9.51 -2.12
CA SER A 432 7.32 10.67 -2.36
C SER A 432 7.69 11.47 -3.62
N GLY A 433 8.42 10.88 -4.53
CA GLY A 433 8.85 11.52 -5.78
C GLY A 433 7.85 11.30 -6.90
N ALA A 434 7.21 12.43 -7.33
CA ALA A 434 6.46 12.76 -8.55
C ALA A 434 5.26 11.91 -8.93
#